data_83869ae86615a52f2223fef768b531d4
#
_entry.id   83869ae86615a52f2223fef768b531d4
#
_cell.length_a   1.000
_cell.length_b   1.000
_cell.length_c   1.000
_cell.angle_alpha   90.00
_cell.angle_beta   90.00
_cell.angle_gamma   90.00
#
_symmetry.space_group_name_H-M   'P 1'
#
loop_
_entity.id
_entity.type
_entity.pdbx_description
1 polymer ?
#
loop_
_entity_poly.entity_id
_entity_poly.type
_entity_poly.pdbx_seq_one_letter_code
_entity_poly.pdbx_strand_id
1 'polypeptide(L)'
;GQAPYNGATAYRPDFDNWLAQQAVAAGAELICSTTVTGLLRDAQGRINGITTDRPDGDLTASVVIACDGVNSFIAKDAGLYASVDASNYTLGVKETLSLAKSVIDERFGVRDNQGVDIEILGGTSGVNGGGFIYTNLDTIALGVVLKLPKLSAQKKRPEEIIAELKRHPAIAPLIEGAEVIEYSAHVIPEAGLDMMPKMVADGLLVAGDAAALCLAAGIWLEGVNFAMASGMYAGQAAAQAVSAGNTTAAGLQSYTKKLNETFVLKDHKKLRKIPHLVLSDRVQHKYPGFVTGIVERMFRVENPHPKPGVRRILREERKKAGISLMNLIRDALTGLKGFG
;
A
#
# COMPACT_ATOMS: atom_id res chain seq x y z
N GLY A 1 21.51 2.61 -7.08
CA GLY A 1 21.07 2.02 -8.35
C GLY A 1 21.73 2.70 -9.55
N GLN A 2 21.69 2.06 -10.71
CA GLN A 2 22.13 2.67 -11.95
C GLN A 2 20.93 3.16 -12.76
N ALA A 3 21.06 4.28 -13.46
CA ALA A 3 20.03 4.75 -14.39
C ALA A 3 19.85 3.78 -15.59
N PRO A 4 18.61 3.65 -16.15
CA PRO A 4 17.40 4.34 -15.70
C PRO A 4 16.85 3.75 -14.39
N TYR A 5 16.41 4.62 -13.48
CA TYR A 5 15.80 4.20 -12.23
C TYR A 5 14.40 3.64 -12.48
N ASN A 6 14.05 2.56 -11.78
CA ASN A 6 12.77 1.87 -11.93
C ASN A 6 11.65 2.44 -11.06
N GLY A 7 11.96 3.38 -10.17
CA GLY A 7 11.02 4.01 -9.25
C GLY A 7 11.14 5.52 -9.27
N ALA A 8 10.09 6.20 -8.86
CA ALA A 8 10.04 7.62 -8.65
C ALA A 8 9.27 7.93 -7.37
N THR A 9 9.74 8.90 -6.61
CA THR A 9 8.96 9.53 -5.56
C THR A 9 8.17 10.69 -6.16
N ALA A 10 6.98 10.94 -5.66
CA ALA A 10 6.14 12.02 -6.15
C ALA A 10 5.31 12.64 -5.02
N TYR A 11 5.19 13.95 -5.05
CA TYR A 11 4.22 14.65 -4.24
C TYR A 11 2.82 14.43 -4.84
N ARG A 12 1.96 13.74 -4.12
CA ARG A 12 0.68 13.22 -4.64
C ARG A 12 -0.26 14.32 -5.15
N PRO A 13 -0.42 15.48 -4.47
CA PRO A 13 -1.27 16.54 -5.00
C PRO A 13 -0.86 17.00 -6.40
N ASP A 14 0.43 17.15 -6.67
CA ASP A 14 0.92 17.55 -7.99
C ASP A 14 0.75 16.43 -9.01
N PHE A 15 1.11 15.20 -8.64
CA PHE A 15 0.98 14.04 -9.53
C PHE A 15 -0.47 13.75 -9.89
N ASP A 16 -1.37 13.76 -8.91
CA ASP A 16 -2.79 13.46 -9.12
C ASP A 16 -3.45 14.53 -10.00
N ASN A 17 -3.12 15.82 -9.78
CA ASN A 17 -3.59 16.91 -10.62
C ASN A 17 -3.04 16.80 -12.06
N TRP A 18 -1.74 16.52 -12.21
CA TRP A 18 -1.12 16.32 -13.53
C TRP A 18 -1.82 15.18 -14.29
N LEU A 19 -2.07 14.04 -13.63
CA LEU A 19 -2.72 12.89 -14.25
C LEU A 19 -4.18 13.20 -14.65
N ALA A 20 -4.91 13.92 -13.81
CA ALA A 20 -6.27 14.39 -14.11
C ALA A 20 -6.28 15.32 -15.33
N GLN A 21 -5.32 16.24 -15.45
CA GLN A 21 -5.18 17.10 -16.62
C GLN A 21 -4.85 16.34 -17.91
N GLN A 22 -4.08 15.23 -17.82
CA GLN A 22 -3.87 14.35 -18.99
C GLN A 22 -5.18 13.71 -19.46
N ALA A 23 -6.04 13.30 -18.52
CA ALA A 23 -7.35 12.76 -18.86
C ALA A 23 -8.25 13.81 -19.53
N VAL A 24 -8.27 15.04 -19.00
CA VAL A 24 -9.01 16.17 -19.60
C VAL A 24 -8.48 16.48 -21.01
N ALA A 25 -7.17 16.53 -21.19
CA ALA A 25 -6.56 16.73 -22.51
C ALA A 25 -6.89 15.62 -23.51
N ALA A 26 -7.17 14.41 -23.03
CA ALA A 26 -7.65 13.29 -23.84
C ALA A 26 -9.17 13.30 -24.09
N GLY A 27 -9.90 14.32 -23.61
CA GLY A 27 -11.34 14.51 -23.83
C GLY A 27 -12.23 14.02 -22.68
N ALA A 28 -11.69 13.68 -21.52
CA ALA A 28 -12.51 13.37 -20.36
C ALA A 28 -13.02 14.66 -19.70
N GLU A 29 -14.22 14.60 -19.11
CA GLU A 29 -14.75 15.67 -18.28
C GLU A 29 -14.39 15.44 -16.81
N LEU A 30 -13.80 16.44 -16.16
CA LEU A 30 -13.45 16.40 -14.74
C LEU A 30 -14.49 17.20 -13.95
N ILE A 31 -15.26 16.50 -13.11
CA ILE A 31 -16.28 17.10 -12.25
C ILE A 31 -15.82 16.99 -10.79
N CYS A 32 -15.32 18.10 -10.26
CA CYS A 32 -14.86 18.20 -8.87
C CYS A 32 -16.02 18.55 -7.91
N SER A 33 -15.75 18.42 -6.59
CA SER A 33 -16.70 18.76 -5.51
C SER A 33 -18.06 18.09 -5.71
N THR A 34 -18.05 16.81 -6.10
CA THR A 34 -19.24 15.99 -6.34
C THR A 34 -19.06 14.63 -5.71
N THR A 35 -19.94 14.27 -4.78
CA THR A 35 -19.91 12.97 -4.12
C THR A 35 -20.85 12.02 -4.84
N VAL A 36 -20.33 10.87 -5.28
CA VAL A 36 -21.17 9.78 -5.77
C VAL A 36 -21.82 9.09 -4.57
N THR A 37 -23.16 9.05 -4.55
CA THR A 37 -23.95 8.55 -3.41
C THR A 37 -24.53 7.15 -3.62
N GLY A 38 -24.53 6.64 -4.87
CA GLY A 38 -25.04 5.32 -5.19
C GLY A 38 -25.03 5.01 -6.68
N LEU A 39 -25.71 3.94 -7.04
CA LEU A 39 -25.77 3.41 -8.40
C LEU A 39 -27.18 3.50 -8.98
N LEU A 40 -27.28 3.95 -10.23
CA LEU A 40 -28.49 3.82 -11.03
C LEU A 40 -28.54 2.42 -11.68
N ARG A 41 -29.76 1.86 -11.76
CA ARG A 41 -29.99 0.54 -12.36
C ARG A 41 -31.15 0.60 -13.36
N ASP A 42 -31.01 -0.09 -14.45
CA ASP A 42 -32.11 -0.27 -15.42
C ASP A 42 -33.14 -1.30 -14.91
N ALA A 43 -34.21 -1.48 -15.71
CA ALA A 43 -35.30 -2.41 -15.38
C ALA A 43 -34.85 -3.88 -15.26
N GLN A 44 -33.70 -4.23 -15.79
CA GLN A 44 -33.06 -5.54 -15.70
C GLN A 44 -32.08 -5.66 -14.53
N GLY A 45 -31.89 -4.58 -13.75
CA GLY A 45 -30.98 -4.51 -12.62
C GLY A 45 -29.52 -4.26 -13.00
N ARG A 46 -29.22 -4.01 -14.28
CA ARG A 46 -27.89 -3.67 -14.74
C ARG A 46 -27.55 -2.23 -14.33
N ILE A 47 -26.31 -2.02 -13.88
CA ILE A 47 -25.82 -0.69 -13.56
C ILE A 47 -25.71 0.13 -14.83
N ASN A 48 -26.34 1.30 -14.85
CA ASN A 48 -26.40 2.20 -15.99
C ASN A 48 -26.15 3.67 -15.61
N GLY A 49 -25.55 3.93 -14.45
CA GLY A 49 -25.22 5.27 -14.00
C GLY A 49 -24.95 5.36 -12.51
N ILE A 50 -24.86 6.59 -12.05
CA ILE A 50 -24.57 6.96 -10.67
C ILE A 50 -25.53 8.04 -10.18
N THR A 51 -25.80 8.03 -8.87
CA THR A 51 -26.44 9.14 -8.16
C THR A 51 -25.39 10.01 -7.50
N THR A 52 -25.66 11.30 -7.36
CA THR A 52 -24.73 12.24 -6.72
C THR A 52 -25.40 13.10 -5.65
N ASP A 53 -24.60 13.84 -4.89
CA ASP A 53 -25.07 14.80 -3.88
C ASP A 53 -25.51 16.16 -4.48
N ARG A 54 -25.48 16.30 -5.80
CA ARG A 54 -25.92 17.53 -6.49
C ARG A 54 -27.39 17.48 -6.89
N PRO A 55 -28.10 18.61 -6.83
CA PRO A 55 -29.42 18.70 -7.44
C PRO A 55 -29.32 18.39 -8.95
N ASP A 56 -30.20 17.52 -9.47
CA ASP A 56 -30.20 17.06 -10.86
C ASP A 56 -28.84 16.52 -11.37
N GLY A 57 -28.03 16.02 -10.45
CA GLY A 57 -26.66 15.58 -10.72
C GLY A 57 -26.50 14.08 -11.00
N ASP A 58 -27.60 13.36 -11.21
CA ASP A 58 -27.53 11.95 -11.58
C ASP A 58 -27.02 11.79 -13.02
N LEU A 59 -26.08 10.86 -13.21
CA LEU A 59 -25.44 10.65 -14.50
C LEU A 59 -25.68 9.24 -15.00
N THR A 60 -26.18 9.12 -16.24
CA THR A 60 -26.29 7.83 -16.92
C THR A 60 -25.02 7.51 -17.70
N ALA A 61 -24.63 6.24 -17.74
CA ALA A 61 -23.47 5.76 -18.47
C ALA A 61 -23.65 4.31 -18.93
N SER A 62 -23.03 3.96 -20.04
CA SER A 62 -23.01 2.57 -20.52
C SER A 62 -22.22 1.64 -19.62
N VAL A 63 -21.15 2.15 -18.97
CA VAL A 63 -20.32 1.45 -17.99
C VAL A 63 -19.86 2.44 -16.93
N VAL A 64 -19.92 2.04 -15.66
CA VAL A 64 -19.34 2.73 -14.53
C VAL A 64 -18.02 2.04 -14.16
N ILE A 65 -16.97 2.80 -13.86
CA ILE A 65 -15.70 2.28 -13.31
C ILE A 65 -15.52 2.87 -11.93
N ALA A 66 -15.69 2.04 -10.90
CA ALA A 66 -15.53 2.45 -9.51
C ALA A 66 -14.04 2.45 -9.12
N CYS A 67 -13.51 3.65 -8.85
CA CYS A 67 -12.16 3.89 -8.35
C CYS A 67 -12.21 4.70 -7.04
N ASP A 68 -13.23 4.47 -6.21
CA ASP A 68 -13.59 5.22 -5.01
C ASP A 68 -12.73 4.87 -3.77
N GLY A 69 -11.59 4.22 -4.01
CA GLY A 69 -10.58 3.94 -3.00
C GLY A 69 -10.98 2.84 -2.03
N VAL A 70 -10.23 2.73 -0.95
CA VAL A 70 -10.31 1.63 0.03
C VAL A 70 -11.69 1.45 0.67
N ASN A 71 -12.48 2.51 0.80
CA ASN A 71 -13.83 2.42 1.35
C ASN A 71 -14.79 1.66 0.45
N SER A 72 -14.57 1.70 -0.86
CA SER A 72 -15.29 0.89 -1.86
C SER A 72 -16.81 0.94 -1.71
N PHE A 73 -17.36 2.13 -1.46
CA PHE A 73 -18.79 2.29 -1.24
C PHE A 73 -19.61 1.78 -2.43
N ILE A 74 -19.13 2.08 -3.64
CA ILE A 74 -19.79 1.67 -4.89
C ILE A 74 -19.74 0.15 -5.09
N ALA A 75 -18.59 -0.48 -4.86
CA ALA A 75 -18.47 -1.93 -4.95
C ALA A 75 -19.28 -2.66 -3.87
N LYS A 76 -19.42 -2.07 -2.68
CA LYS A 76 -20.27 -2.59 -1.60
C LYS A 76 -21.75 -2.44 -1.93
N ASP A 77 -22.19 -1.29 -2.45
CA ASP A 77 -23.56 -1.05 -2.91
C ASP A 77 -23.95 -2.03 -4.05
N ALA A 78 -22.98 -2.33 -4.92
CA ALA A 78 -23.15 -3.34 -5.96
C ALA A 78 -23.17 -4.79 -5.46
N GLY A 79 -22.94 -5.05 -4.17
CA GLY A 79 -22.89 -6.39 -3.59
C GLY A 79 -21.68 -7.22 -4.01
N LEU A 80 -20.57 -6.58 -4.37
CA LEU A 80 -19.37 -7.24 -4.88
C LEU A 80 -18.40 -7.67 -3.79
N TYR A 81 -18.49 -7.09 -2.58
CA TYR A 81 -17.75 -7.50 -1.40
C TYR A 81 -18.50 -8.57 -0.60
N ALA A 82 -17.83 -9.67 -0.27
CA ALA A 82 -18.41 -10.74 0.54
C ALA A 82 -18.44 -10.38 2.04
N SER A 83 -17.35 -9.83 2.55
CA SER A 83 -17.18 -9.37 3.94
C SER A 83 -15.98 -8.45 4.06
N VAL A 84 -15.96 -7.64 5.12
CA VAL A 84 -14.85 -6.75 5.45
C VAL A 84 -14.37 -7.10 6.86
N ASP A 85 -13.12 -7.59 6.99
CA ASP A 85 -12.48 -7.87 8.27
C ASP A 85 -11.44 -6.78 8.56
N ALA A 86 -11.54 -6.13 9.72
CA ALA A 86 -10.59 -5.08 10.12
C ALA A 86 -9.13 -5.56 10.16
N SER A 87 -8.88 -6.87 10.31
CA SER A 87 -7.52 -7.45 10.26
C SER A 87 -6.87 -7.37 8.89
N ASN A 88 -7.66 -7.09 7.85
CA ASN A 88 -7.19 -6.94 6.48
C ASN A 88 -6.70 -5.52 6.16
N TYR A 89 -6.80 -4.62 7.13
CA TYR A 89 -6.47 -3.21 6.94
C TYR A 89 -5.35 -2.75 7.87
N THR A 90 -4.60 -1.77 7.36
CA THR A 90 -3.71 -0.93 8.16
C THR A 90 -4.16 0.53 8.06
N LEU A 91 -3.64 1.35 8.96
CA LEU A 91 -3.79 2.80 8.93
C LEU A 91 -2.44 3.39 8.55
N GLY A 92 -2.37 4.03 7.40
CA GLY A 92 -1.26 4.89 7.03
C GLY A 92 -1.47 6.28 7.60
N VAL A 93 -0.47 6.82 8.27
CA VAL A 93 -0.42 8.20 8.75
C VAL A 93 0.83 8.85 8.22
N LYS A 94 0.68 9.98 7.56
CA LYS A 94 1.77 10.68 6.86
C LYS A 94 1.76 12.16 7.19
N GLU A 95 2.92 12.73 7.40
CA GLU A 95 3.18 14.15 7.33
C GLU A 95 4.01 14.47 6.09
N THR A 96 3.67 15.54 5.39
CA THR A 96 4.52 16.14 4.37
C THR A 96 5.19 17.37 4.98
N LEU A 97 6.50 17.37 4.92
CA LEU A 97 7.37 18.37 5.51
C LEU A 97 8.02 19.20 4.39
N SER A 98 7.90 20.52 4.44
CA SER A 98 8.60 21.42 3.52
C SER A 98 10.03 21.67 3.99
N LEU A 99 10.99 21.59 3.08
CA LEU A 99 12.39 21.86 3.33
C LEU A 99 13.09 22.24 2.01
N ALA A 100 14.03 23.17 2.06
CA ALA A 100 14.73 23.60 0.87
C ALA A 100 15.44 22.44 0.16
N LYS A 101 15.32 22.37 -1.17
CA LYS A 101 15.91 21.31 -2.00
C LYS A 101 17.38 21.05 -1.70
N SER A 102 18.19 22.09 -1.55
CA SER A 102 19.62 21.96 -1.25
C SER A 102 19.89 21.26 0.08
N VAL A 103 19.04 21.47 1.08
CA VAL A 103 19.14 20.83 2.39
C VAL A 103 18.72 19.36 2.30
N ILE A 104 17.67 19.06 1.52
CA ILE A 104 17.26 17.69 1.23
C ILE A 104 18.39 16.95 0.51
N ASP A 105 18.93 17.54 -0.55
CA ASP A 105 20.03 16.96 -1.35
C ASP A 105 21.25 16.61 -0.47
N GLU A 106 21.64 17.53 0.42
CA GLU A 106 22.76 17.34 1.36
C GLU A 106 22.49 16.21 2.36
N ARG A 107 21.34 16.27 3.06
CA ARG A 107 21.03 15.34 4.16
C ARG A 107 20.76 13.93 3.70
N PHE A 108 20.17 13.77 2.53
CA PHE A 108 19.83 12.47 1.97
C PHE A 108 20.86 11.97 0.94
N GLY A 109 21.90 12.77 0.63
CA GLY A 109 22.95 12.41 -0.31
C GLY A 109 22.44 12.23 -1.74
N VAL A 110 21.41 12.98 -2.14
CA VAL A 110 20.81 12.98 -3.48
C VAL A 110 21.22 14.20 -4.28
N ARG A 111 21.07 14.17 -5.60
CA ARG A 111 21.37 15.27 -6.54
C ARG A 111 20.58 15.08 -7.83
N ASP A 112 20.58 16.09 -8.67
CA ASP A 112 20.04 16.02 -10.04
C ASP A 112 18.61 15.45 -10.12
N ASN A 113 17.74 15.91 -9.21
CA ASN A 113 16.35 15.42 -9.07
C ASN A 113 16.24 13.93 -8.73
N GLN A 114 17.28 13.33 -8.18
CA GLN A 114 17.19 12.01 -7.56
C GLN A 114 16.36 12.10 -6.28
N GLY A 115 15.65 11.01 -5.98
CA GLY A 115 14.96 10.82 -4.72
C GLY A 115 15.48 9.61 -3.98
N VAL A 116 15.18 9.51 -2.71
CA VAL A 116 15.43 8.34 -1.88
C VAL A 116 14.16 7.97 -1.11
N ASP A 117 13.93 6.69 -0.98
CA ASP A 117 12.92 6.10 -0.12
C ASP A 117 13.62 5.22 0.91
N ILE A 118 13.32 5.42 2.19
CA ILE A 118 13.87 4.70 3.33
C ILE A 118 12.74 4.02 4.07
N GLU A 119 12.72 2.71 4.00
CA GLU A 119 11.80 1.89 4.76
C GLU A 119 12.30 1.69 6.19
N ILE A 120 11.43 1.91 7.16
CA ILE A 120 11.75 1.83 8.58
C ILE A 120 11.07 0.61 9.19
N LEU A 121 11.86 -0.39 9.54
CA LEU A 121 11.36 -1.55 10.26
C LEU A 121 11.20 -1.21 11.74
N GLY A 122 9.99 -1.28 12.25
CA GLY A 122 9.66 -0.81 13.59
C GLY A 122 9.40 0.69 13.63
N GLY A 123 9.79 1.38 14.72
CA GLY A 123 9.51 2.81 14.89
C GLY A 123 8.02 3.13 15.10
N THR A 124 7.22 2.12 15.40
CA THR A 124 5.76 2.18 15.53
C THR A 124 5.28 2.04 16.97
N SER A 125 6.15 2.34 17.92
CA SER A 125 5.86 2.25 19.37
C SER A 125 5.31 0.88 19.80
N GLY A 126 5.74 -0.20 19.10
CA GLY A 126 5.33 -1.58 19.37
C GLY A 126 3.99 -2.01 18.74
N VAL A 127 3.36 -1.17 17.93
CA VAL A 127 2.26 -1.59 17.05
C VAL A 127 2.84 -2.31 15.83
N ASN A 128 2.23 -3.41 15.39
CA ASN A 128 2.68 -4.08 14.15
C ASN A 128 2.52 -3.14 12.96
N GLY A 129 3.59 -2.99 12.19
CA GLY A 129 3.63 -2.09 11.05
C GLY A 129 5.05 -1.67 10.71
N GLY A 130 5.21 -0.54 10.10
CA GLY A 130 6.50 0.05 9.74
C GLY A 130 6.40 1.55 9.57
N GLY A 131 7.51 2.19 9.30
CA GLY A 131 7.56 3.59 8.92
C GLY A 131 8.25 3.77 7.59
N PHE A 132 8.13 4.96 7.05
CA PHE A 132 8.80 5.34 5.81
C PHE A 132 9.21 6.81 5.86
N ILE A 133 10.23 7.13 5.12
CA ILE A 133 10.62 8.51 4.81
C ILE A 133 11.13 8.57 3.37
N TYR A 134 10.53 9.40 2.56
CA TYR A 134 11.01 9.62 1.20
C TYR A 134 11.06 11.10 0.84
N THR A 135 11.98 11.42 -0.07
CA THR A 135 12.19 12.80 -0.53
C THR A 135 11.43 13.06 -1.82
N ASN A 136 10.93 14.28 -1.94
CA ASN A 136 10.58 14.92 -3.21
C ASN A 136 11.59 16.06 -3.45
N LEU A 137 11.32 16.97 -4.39
CA LEU A 137 12.26 18.05 -4.70
C LEU A 137 12.45 19.03 -3.54
N ASP A 138 11.36 19.44 -2.91
CA ASP A 138 11.31 20.45 -1.85
C ASP A 138 10.44 20.04 -0.66
N THR A 139 10.08 18.77 -0.61
CA THR A 139 9.33 18.18 0.50
C THR A 139 9.88 16.80 0.87
N ILE A 140 9.59 16.41 2.10
CA ILE A 140 9.85 15.07 2.65
C ILE A 140 8.51 14.50 3.10
N ALA A 141 8.18 13.30 2.68
CA ALA A 141 7.07 12.55 3.24
C ALA A 141 7.60 11.60 4.32
N LEU A 142 7.05 11.70 5.52
CA LEU A 142 7.38 10.83 6.66
C LEU A 142 6.10 10.26 7.22
N GLY A 143 6.07 8.95 7.44
CA GLY A 143 4.86 8.31 7.94
C GLY A 143 5.07 6.98 8.60
N VAL A 144 3.96 6.46 9.11
CA VAL A 144 3.86 5.12 9.70
C VAL A 144 2.65 4.39 9.12
N VAL A 145 2.78 3.08 8.99
CA VAL A 145 1.70 2.17 8.60
C VAL A 145 1.45 1.23 9.77
N LEU A 146 0.23 1.20 10.29
CA LEU A 146 -0.12 0.58 11.56
C LEU A 146 -1.25 -0.43 11.39
N LYS A 147 -1.06 -1.66 11.83
CA LYS A 147 -2.11 -2.69 11.78
C LYS A 147 -3.30 -2.31 12.67
N LEU A 148 -4.48 -2.08 12.08
CA LEU A 148 -5.66 -1.54 12.77
C LEU A 148 -6.05 -2.28 14.06
N PRO A 149 -6.19 -3.63 14.10
CA PRO A 149 -6.56 -4.32 15.32
C PRO A 149 -5.50 -4.17 16.43
N LYS A 150 -4.23 -4.06 16.08
CA LYS A 150 -3.14 -3.87 17.05
C LYS A 150 -3.11 -2.45 17.60
N LEU A 151 -3.33 -1.46 16.74
CA LEU A 151 -3.43 -0.06 17.13
C LEU A 151 -4.60 0.13 18.13
N SER A 152 -5.77 -0.38 17.79
CA SER A 152 -6.96 -0.33 18.64
C SER A 152 -6.74 -1.04 19.98
N ALA A 153 -6.16 -2.24 19.97
CA ALA A 153 -5.88 -3.01 21.19
C ALA A 153 -4.90 -2.30 22.14
N GLN A 154 -3.93 -1.58 21.60
CA GLN A 154 -2.94 -0.83 22.38
C GLN A 154 -3.43 0.56 22.80
N LYS A 155 -4.57 1.03 22.28
CA LYS A 155 -5.15 2.36 22.56
C LYS A 155 -4.17 3.51 22.35
N LYS A 156 -3.25 3.36 21.37
CA LYS A 156 -2.29 4.40 21.00
C LYS A 156 -2.87 5.32 19.94
N ARG A 157 -2.46 6.56 19.99
CA ARG A 157 -2.83 7.57 19.00
C ARG A 157 -1.79 7.61 17.88
N PRO A 158 -2.20 7.56 16.61
CA PRO A 158 -1.27 7.61 15.48
C PRO A 158 -0.36 8.83 15.49
N GLU A 159 -0.90 9.99 15.92
CA GLU A 159 -0.14 11.26 16.01
C GLU A 159 1.01 11.17 17.02
N GLU A 160 0.83 10.42 18.12
CA GLU A 160 1.88 10.20 19.12
C GLU A 160 2.98 9.30 18.56
N ILE A 161 2.59 8.29 17.76
CA ILE A 161 3.54 7.36 17.14
C ILE A 161 4.42 8.07 16.11
N ILE A 162 3.83 8.89 15.23
CA ILE A 162 4.60 9.66 14.25
C ILE A 162 5.48 10.71 14.94
N ALA A 163 5.00 11.35 15.99
CA ALA A 163 5.79 12.30 16.77
C ALA A 163 6.97 11.61 17.49
N GLU A 164 6.81 10.36 17.94
CA GLU A 164 7.90 9.56 18.51
C GLU A 164 8.94 9.20 17.44
N LEU A 165 8.49 8.77 16.25
CA LEU A 165 9.36 8.49 15.12
C LEU A 165 10.19 9.72 14.72
N LYS A 166 9.59 10.90 14.65
CA LYS A 166 10.29 12.15 14.34
C LYS A 166 11.42 12.49 15.34
N ARG A 167 11.26 12.09 16.61
CA ARG A 167 12.30 12.31 17.65
C ARG A 167 13.40 11.25 17.65
N HIS A 168 13.28 10.21 16.85
CA HIS A 168 14.28 9.14 16.80
C HIS A 168 15.63 9.71 16.33
N PRO A 169 16.77 9.39 16.98
CA PRO A 169 18.07 9.97 16.67
C PRO A 169 18.54 9.81 15.20
N ALA A 170 18.07 8.75 14.51
CA ALA A 170 18.37 8.56 13.11
C ALA A 170 17.45 9.36 12.15
N ILE A 171 16.31 9.86 12.63
CA ILE A 171 15.33 10.57 11.81
C ILE A 171 15.39 12.08 12.07
N ALA A 172 15.48 12.50 13.34
CA ALA A 172 15.44 13.90 13.70
C ALA A 172 16.43 14.80 12.90
N PRO A 173 17.70 14.40 12.67
CA PRO A 173 18.64 15.21 11.88
C PRO A 173 18.23 15.36 10.41
N LEU A 174 17.51 14.38 9.85
CA LEU A 174 17.08 14.42 8.44
C LEU A 174 15.97 15.45 8.21
N ILE A 175 15.16 15.73 9.22
CA ILE A 175 14.00 16.61 9.15
C ILE A 175 14.14 17.90 9.97
N GLU A 176 15.30 18.17 10.55
CA GLU A 176 15.53 19.36 11.36
C GLU A 176 15.23 20.65 10.57
N GLY A 177 14.43 21.53 11.18
CA GLY A 177 14.02 22.80 10.56
C GLY A 177 12.95 22.67 9.46
N ALA A 178 12.44 21.47 9.21
CA ALA A 178 11.35 21.29 8.25
C ALA A 178 9.99 21.67 8.86
N GLU A 179 9.10 22.25 8.05
CA GLU A 179 7.75 22.64 8.45
C GLU A 179 6.71 21.63 7.95
N VAL A 180 5.77 21.25 8.81
CA VAL A 180 4.64 20.38 8.44
C VAL A 180 3.67 21.19 7.59
N ILE A 181 3.49 20.81 6.33
CA ILE A 181 2.55 21.46 5.40
C ILE A 181 1.29 20.62 5.12
N GLU A 182 1.34 19.31 5.40
CA GLU A 182 0.21 18.41 5.24
C GLU A 182 0.27 17.32 6.31
N TYR A 183 -0.89 16.95 6.84
CA TYR A 183 -1.10 15.74 7.62
C TYR A 183 -2.24 14.95 6.98
N SER A 184 -2.01 13.68 6.75
CA SER A 184 -3.03 12.78 6.21
C SER A 184 -3.04 11.43 6.93
N ALA A 185 -4.24 10.90 7.12
CA ALA A 185 -4.44 9.55 7.66
C ALA A 185 -5.38 8.79 6.74
N HIS A 186 -5.00 7.60 6.36
CA HIS A 186 -5.69 6.84 5.33
C HIS A 186 -5.67 5.34 5.66
N VAL A 187 -6.80 4.66 5.51
CA VAL A 187 -6.87 3.21 5.62
C VAL A 187 -6.32 2.56 4.35
N ILE A 188 -5.58 1.47 4.49
CA ILE A 188 -4.93 0.77 3.39
C ILE A 188 -5.41 -0.69 3.36
N PRO A 189 -5.84 -1.23 2.21
CA PRO A 189 -6.29 -2.62 2.08
C PRO A 189 -5.08 -3.56 1.88
N GLU A 190 -4.57 -4.17 2.93
CA GLU A 190 -3.31 -4.92 2.91
C GLU A 190 -3.41 -6.44 2.85
N ALA A 191 -4.60 -7.02 2.86
CA ALA A 191 -4.72 -8.49 2.76
C ALA A 191 -4.51 -9.01 1.33
N GLY A 192 -4.29 -8.12 0.36
CA GLY A 192 -4.03 -8.49 -1.03
C GLY A 192 -5.13 -9.36 -1.61
N LEU A 193 -4.74 -10.48 -2.24
CA LEU A 193 -5.68 -11.37 -2.94
C LEU A 193 -6.85 -11.87 -2.07
N ASP A 194 -6.64 -12.01 -0.76
CA ASP A 194 -7.63 -12.60 0.15
C ASP A 194 -8.79 -11.65 0.49
N MET A 195 -8.69 -10.37 0.16
CA MET A 195 -9.77 -9.40 0.38
C MET A 195 -10.36 -8.80 -0.89
N MET A 196 -9.87 -9.21 -2.06
CA MET A 196 -10.35 -8.67 -3.33
C MET A 196 -11.82 -8.97 -3.56
N PRO A 197 -12.63 -7.97 -3.98
CA PRO A 197 -14.04 -8.19 -4.35
C PRO A 197 -14.14 -8.89 -5.71
N LYS A 198 -15.36 -9.20 -6.12
CA LYS A 198 -15.64 -9.39 -7.54
C LYS A 198 -15.43 -8.05 -8.25
N MET A 199 -14.62 -8.05 -9.29
CA MET A 199 -14.20 -6.79 -9.96
C MET A 199 -15.07 -6.39 -11.13
N VAL A 200 -16.08 -7.22 -11.46
CA VAL A 200 -16.97 -7.04 -12.63
C VAL A 200 -18.39 -7.39 -12.26
N ALA A 201 -19.32 -6.54 -12.65
CA ALA A 201 -20.76 -6.79 -12.69
C ALA A 201 -21.34 -6.22 -14.01
N ASP A 202 -22.63 -6.45 -14.25
CA ASP A 202 -23.32 -5.87 -15.43
C ASP A 202 -23.29 -4.35 -15.34
N GLY A 203 -22.57 -3.71 -16.28
CA GLY A 203 -22.38 -2.26 -16.33
C GLY A 203 -21.37 -1.68 -15.34
N LEU A 204 -20.63 -2.51 -14.55
CA LEU A 204 -19.68 -2.02 -13.55
C LEU A 204 -18.34 -2.75 -13.60
N LEU A 205 -17.27 -1.97 -13.50
CA LEU A 205 -15.91 -2.40 -13.21
C LEU A 205 -15.41 -1.77 -11.91
N VAL A 206 -14.54 -2.46 -11.18
CA VAL A 206 -13.90 -1.96 -9.95
C VAL A 206 -12.39 -2.01 -10.13
N ALA A 207 -11.68 -0.91 -9.82
CA ALA A 207 -10.24 -0.77 -10.04
C ALA A 207 -9.52 -0.08 -8.86
N GLY A 208 -8.20 -0.20 -8.81
CA GLY A 208 -7.38 0.39 -7.76
C GLY A 208 -7.68 -0.17 -6.36
N ASP A 209 -7.56 0.68 -5.35
CA ASP A 209 -7.82 0.31 -3.95
C ASP A 209 -9.27 -0.10 -3.70
N ALA A 210 -10.22 0.37 -4.53
CA ALA A 210 -11.60 -0.09 -4.49
C ALA A 210 -11.72 -1.59 -4.83
N ALA A 211 -10.78 -2.13 -5.60
CA ALA A 211 -10.63 -3.56 -5.88
C ALA A 211 -9.62 -4.24 -4.94
N ALA A 212 -9.17 -3.57 -3.87
CA ALA A 212 -8.12 -4.03 -2.97
C ALA A 212 -6.79 -4.36 -3.68
N LEU A 213 -6.48 -3.66 -4.77
CA LEU A 213 -5.24 -3.82 -5.53
C LEU A 213 -4.11 -3.05 -4.86
N CYS A 214 -3.80 -3.43 -3.64
CA CYS A 214 -2.68 -2.96 -2.85
C CYS A 214 -1.94 -4.19 -2.27
N LEU A 215 -0.63 -4.18 -2.28
CA LEU A 215 0.20 -5.31 -1.93
C LEU A 215 1.30 -4.92 -0.95
N ALA A 216 1.27 -5.50 0.25
CA ALA A 216 2.40 -5.48 1.17
C ALA A 216 3.44 -6.51 0.70
N ALA A 217 4.37 -6.09 -0.16
CA ALA A 217 5.33 -6.97 -0.80
C ALA A 217 6.62 -7.11 0.02
N GLY A 218 6.50 -7.48 1.28
CA GLY A 218 7.64 -7.64 2.18
C GLY A 218 7.81 -6.44 3.09
N ILE A 219 8.76 -5.56 2.82
CA ILE A 219 9.02 -4.37 3.64
C ILE A 219 8.46 -3.08 3.03
N TRP A 220 7.85 -3.13 1.86
CA TRP A 220 7.24 -1.98 1.18
C TRP A 220 5.81 -2.27 0.76
N LEU A 221 5.05 -1.19 0.53
CA LEU A 221 3.69 -1.21 0.01
C LEU A 221 3.67 -0.76 -1.45
N GLU A 222 2.95 -1.50 -2.26
CA GLU A 222 2.67 -1.14 -3.65
C GLU A 222 1.17 -0.97 -3.86
N GLY A 223 0.75 0.16 -4.45
CA GLY A 223 -0.66 0.45 -4.72
C GLY A 223 -0.82 1.26 -6.00
N VAL A 224 -0.04 2.34 -6.17
CA VAL A 224 -0.17 3.29 -7.28
C VAL A 224 0.03 2.62 -8.64
N ASN A 225 1.04 1.76 -8.80
CA ASN A 225 1.30 1.00 -10.03
C ASN A 225 0.13 0.06 -10.38
N PHE A 226 -0.46 -0.61 -9.40
CA PHE A 226 -1.64 -1.47 -9.59
C PHE A 226 -2.90 -0.67 -9.90
N ALA A 227 -3.10 0.48 -9.22
CA ALA A 227 -4.21 1.37 -9.47
C ALA A 227 -4.17 1.93 -10.89
N MET A 228 -3.02 2.43 -11.35
CA MET A 228 -2.84 2.94 -12.71
C MET A 228 -3.08 1.85 -13.77
N ALA A 229 -2.46 0.67 -13.60
CA ALA A 229 -2.61 -0.42 -14.55
C ALA A 229 -4.05 -0.94 -14.61
N SER A 230 -4.70 -1.13 -13.46
CA SER A 230 -6.10 -1.60 -13.41
C SER A 230 -7.06 -0.57 -13.98
N GLY A 231 -6.87 0.72 -13.70
CA GLY A 231 -7.66 1.81 -14.30
C GLY A 231 -7.55 1.84 -15.83
N MET A 232 -6.32 1.72 -16.34
CA MET A 232 -6.09 1.63 -17.79
C MET A 232 -6.78 0.40 -18.41
N TYR A 233 -6.66 -0.77 -17.80
CA TYR A 233 -7.30 -1.99 -18.32
C TYR A 233 -8.83 -1.93 -18.21
N ALA A 234 -9.37 -1.31 -17.15
CA ALA A 234 -10.79 -1.09 -17.00
C ALA A 234 -11.34 -0.17 -18.11
N GLY A 235 -10.66 0.95 -18.40
CA GLY A 235 -11.00 1.85 -19.49
C GLY A 235 -11.00 1.15 -20.86
N GLN A 236 -9.96 0.36 -21.15
CA GLN A 236 -9.88 -0.42 -22.39
C GLN A 236 -11.02 -1.44 -22.51
N ALA A 237 -11.33 -2.17 -21.43
CA ALA A 237 -12.41 -3.15 -21.44
C ALA A 237 -13.78 -2.49 -21.60
N ALA A 238 -14.01 -1.36 -20.92
CA ALA A 238 -15.25 -0.59 -21.06
C ALA A 238 -15.45 -0.11 -22.50
N ALA A 239 -14.40 0.48 -23.11
CA ALA A 239 -14.46 0.94 -24.50
C ALA A 239 -14.78 -0.19 -25.48
N GLN A 240 -14.14 -1.35 -25.33
CA GLN A 240 -14.43 -2.55 -26.15
C GLN A 240 -15.87 -3.05 -25.97
N ALA A 241 -16.35 -3.13 -24.72
CA ALA A 241 -17.69 -3.61 -24.41
C ALA A 241 -18.78 -2.66 -24.97
N VAL A 242 -18.58 -1.34 -24.86
CA VAL A 242 -19.48 -0.34 -25.40
C VAL A 242 -19.52 -0.42 -26.93
N SER A 243 -18.35 -0.51 -27.58
CA SER A 243 -18.27 -0.65 -29.04
C SER A 243 -18.93 -1.94 -29.55
N ALA A 244 -18.90 -3.01 -28.77
CA ALA A 244 -19.54 -4.28 -29.09
C ALA A 244 -21.02 -4.33 -28.70
N GLY A 245 -21.58 -3.28 -28.08
CA GLY A 245 -22.96 -3.25 -27.58
C GLY A 245 -23.23 -4.25 -26.44
N ASN A 246 -22.21 -4.75 -25.75
CA ASN A 246 -22.34 -5.75 -24.70
C ASN A 246 -21.61 -5.31 -23.42
N THR A 247 -22.31 -4.63 -22.53
CA THR A 247 -21.81 -4.16 -21.24
C THR A 247 -22.20 -5.06 -20.06
N THR A 248 -22.62 -6.30 -20.32
CA THR A 248 -22.82 -7.31 -19.27
C THR A 248 -21.48 -7.73 -18.66
N ALA A 249 -21.52 -8.40 -17.52
CA ALA A 249 -20.32 -8.95 -16.90
C ALA A 249 -19.53 -9.86 -17.87
N ALA A 250 -20.21 -10.59 -18.75
CA ALA A 250 -19.56 -11.39 -19.79
C ALA A 250 -18.83 -10.53 -20.83
N GLY A 251 -19.45 -9.42 -21.28
CA GLY A 251 -18.83 -8.48 -22.23
C GLY A 251 -17.62 -7.74 -21.63
N LEU A 252 -17.61 -7.55 -20.31
CA LEU A 252 -16.54 -6.88 -19.56
C LEU A 252 -15.41 -7.82 -19.09
N GLN A 253 -15.46 -9.13 -19.44
CA GLN A 253 -14.46 -10.13 -18.99
C GLN A 253 -13.03 -9.87 -19.47
N SER A 254 -12.84 -9.10 -20.54
CA SER A 254 -11.51 -8.72 -21.02
C SER A 254 -10.70 -8.01 -19.94
N TYR A 255 -11.35 -7.29 -19.01
CA TYR A 255 -10.72 -6.67 -17.84
C TYR A 255 -10.06 -7.68 -16.92
N THR A 256 -10.83 -8.63 -16.37
CA THR A 256 -10.28 -9.65 -15.46
C THR A 256 -9.28 -10.56 -16.13
N LYS A 257 -9.45 -10.86 -17.42
CA LYS A 257 -8.48 -11.59 -18.22
C LYS A 257 -7.15 -10.83 -18.24
N LYS A 258 -7.16 -9.53 -18.55
CA LYS A 258 -5.95 -8.70 -18.61
C LYS A 258 -5.26 -8.59 -17.25
N LEU A 259 -6.02 -8.41 -16.16
CA LEU A 259 -5.45 -8.42 -14.81
C LEU A 259 -4.73 -9.75 -14.49
N ASN A 260 -5.30 -10.89 -14.90
CA ASN A 260 -4.70 -12.22 -14.68
C ASN A 260 -3.45 -12.48 -15.52
N GLU A 261 -3.37 -11.91 -16.71
CA GLU A 261 -2.25 -12.10 -17.65
C GLU A 261 -1.06 -11.20 -17.35
N THR A 262 -1.26 -10.13 -16.58
CA THR A 262 -0.24 -9.11 -16.28
C THR A 262 0.29 -9.23 -14.84
N PHE A 263 1.23 -8.37 -14.49
CA PHE A 263 1.80 -8.29 -13.15
C PHE A 263 0.73 -8.09 -12.07
N VAL A 264 -0.38 -7.39 -12.38
CA VAL A 264 -1.39 -7.01 -11.39
C VAL A 264 -1.85 -8.19 -10.53
N LEU A 265 -2.42 -9.24 -11.13
CA LEU A 265 -2.85 -10.41 -10.35
C LEU A 265 -1.77 -11.49 -10.24
N LYS A 266 -0.74 -11.49 -11.08
CA LYS A 266 0.37 -12.46 -10.93
C LYS A 266 1.14 -12.22 -9.65
N ASP A 267 1.48 -10.96 -9.37
CA ASP A 267 2.22 -10.60 -8.15
C ASP A 267 1.38 -10.80 -6.89
N HIS A 268 0.11 -10.41 -6.91
CA HIS A 268 -0.80 -10.69 -5.80
C HIS A 268 -0.97 -12.20 -5.52
N LYS A 269 -0.99 -13.04 -6.56
CA LYS A 269 -1.04 -14.50 -6.40
C LYS A 269 0.26 -15.06 -5.85
N LYS A 270 1.40 -14.64 -6.39
CA LYS A 270 2.74 -15.03 -5.95
C LYS A 270 2.97 -14.65 -4.49
N LEU A 271 2.64 -13.43 -4.13
CA LEU A 271 2.91 -12.84 -2.80
C LEU A 271 1.75 -12.98 -1.80
N ARG A 272 0.70 -13.75 -2.12
CA ARG A 272 -0.53 -13.87 -1.32
C ARG A 272 -0.32 -14.05 0.18
N LYS A 273 0.71 -14.79 0.60
CA LYS A 273 0.99 -15.10 2.01
C LYS A 273 1.94 -14.10 2.68
N ILE A 274 2.55 -13.23 1.90
CA ILE A 274 3.58 -12.31 2.40
C ILE A 274 3.02 -11.24 3.32
N PRO A 275 1.89 -10.57 3.04
CA PRO A 275 1.29 -9.60 3.96
C PRO A 275 1.06 -10.18 5.36
N HIS A 276 0.52 -11.38 5.44
CA HIS A 276 0.27 -12.06 6.71
C HIS A 276 1.57 -12.46 7.44
N LEU A 277 2.63 -12.80 6.71
CA LEU A 277 3.94 -13.11 7.29
C LEU A 277 4.57 -11.84 7.85
N VAL A 278 4.67 -10.80 7.04
CA VAL A 278 5.35 -9.53 7.40
C VAL A 278 4.68 -8.86 8.60
N LEU A 279 3.36 -8.80 8.64
CA LEU A 279 2.58 -8.21 9.73
C LEU A 279 2.37 -9.15 10.93
N SER A 280 3.02 -10.34 10.96
CA SER A 280 2.94 -11.24 12.10
C SER A 280 3.77 -10.76 13.29
N ASP A 281 3.33 -11.06 14.51
CA ASP A 281 4.07 -10.74 15.74
C ASP A 281 5.49 -11.34 15.75
N ARG A 282 5.72 -12.44 15.04
CA ARG A 282 7.05 -13.07 14.97
C ARG A 282 8.01 -12.21 14.16
N VAL A 283 7.59 -11.78 12.96
CA VAL A 283 8.42 -10.93 12.10
C VAL A 283 8.61 -9.56 12.74
N GLN A 284 7.55 -8.99 13.31
CA GLN A 284 7.58 -7.64 13.86
C GLN A 284 8.36 -7.52 15.18
N HIS A 285 8.26 -8.52 16.07
CA HIS A 285 8.76 -8.36 17.45
C HIS A 285 9.82 -9.39 17.87
N LYS A 286 9.92 -10.53 17.18
CA LYS A 286 10.85 -11.60 17.60
C LYS A 286 12.06 -11.73 16.68
N TYR A 287 11.86 -11.68 15.37
CA TYR A 287 12.95 -11.87 14.41
C TYR A 287 13.99 -10.75 14.42
N PRO A 288 13.66 -9.45 14.57
CA PRO A 288 14.68 -8.43 14.68
C PRO A 288 15.68 -8.71 15.80
N GLY A 289 15.19 -8.95 17.04
CA GLY A 289 16.06 -9.28 18.17
C GLY A 289 16.84 -10.60 18.00
N PHE A 290 16.23 -11.59 17.35
CA PHE A 290 16.90 -12.84 17.02
C PHE A 290 18.10 -12.63 16.06
N VAL A 291 17.89 -11.88 14.97
CA VAL A 291 18.93 -11.62 13.97
C VAL A 291 20.04 -10.75 14.54
N THR A 292 19.69 -9.65 15.21
CA THR A 292 20.69 -8.76 15.82
C THR A 292 21.49 -9.45 16.91
N GLY A 293 20.87 -10.31 17.73
CA GLY A 293 21.57 -11.10 18.74
C GLY A 293 22.55 -12.11 18.14
N ILE A 294 22.22 -12.72 17.01
CA ILE A 294 23.16 -13.59 16.28
C ILE A 294 24.37 -12.79 15.81
N VAL A 295 24.12 -11.66 15.09
CA VAL A 295 25.19 -10.81 14.56
C VAL A 295 26.09 -10.29 15.68
N GLU A 296 25.51 -9.74 16.75
CA GLU A 296 26.25 -9.25 17.90
C GLU A 296 27.20 -10.34 18.44
N ARG A 297 26.69 -11.54 18.68
CA ARG A 297 27.51 -12.64 19.27
C ARG A 297 28.56 -13.18 18.32
N MET A 298 28.35 -13.11 17.01
CA MET A 298 29.37 -13.51 16.03
C MET A 298 30.57 -12.55 16.03
N PHE A 299 30.34 -11.26 16.25
CA PHE A 299 31.39 -10.24 16.27
C PHE A 299 31.95 -9.93 17.66
N ARG A 300 31.30 -10.36 18.72
CA ARG A 300 31.79 -10.15 20.10
C ARG A 300 33.09 -10.91 20.35
N VAL A 301 34.05 -10.24 20.98
CA VAL A 301 35.32 -10.81 21.39
C VAL A 301 35.36 -10.88 22.93
N GLU A 302 35.47 -12.08 23.47
CA GLU A 302 35.41 -12.35 24.93
C GLU A 302 36.65 -13.13 25.39
N ASN A 303 37.85 -12.67 25.01
CA ASN A 303 39.11 -13.30 25.45
C ASN A 303 39.24 -13.29 26.99
N PRO A 304 39.74 -14.38 27.58
CA PRO A 304 40.38 -15.56 26.94
C PRO A 304 39.44 -16.69 26.52
N HIS A 305 38.11 -16.48 26.58
CA HIS A 305 37.16 -17.53 26.20
C HIS A 305 37.08 -17.72 24.68
N PRO A 306 37.03 -18.96 24.19
CA PRO A 306 36.89 -19.23 22.77
C PRO A 306 35.50 -18.81 22.27
N LYS A 307 35.42 -18.33 21.01
CA LYS A 307 34.15 -17.97 20.40
C LYS A 307 33.19 -19.16 20.30
N PRO A 308 31.92 -19.00 20.67
CA PRO A 308 30.95 -20.07 20.51
C PRO A 308 30.70 -20.36 19.02
N GLY A 309 30.50 -21.64 18.69
CA GLY A 309 30.17 -22.02 17.30
C GLY A 309 28.80 -21.48 16.87
N VAL A 310 28.64 -21.15 15.58
CA VAL A 310 27.44 -20.54 15.00
C VAL A 310 26.16 -21.35 15.31
N ARG A 311 26.21 -22.68 15.25
CA ARG A 311 25.05 -23.55 15.58
C ARG A 311 24.59 -23.37 17.04
N ARG A 312 25.53 -23.11 17.97
CA ARG A 312 25.20 -22.84 19.37
C ARG A 312 24.56 -21.45 19.50
N ILE A 313 25.12 -20.44 18.87
CA ILE A 313 24.56 -19.07 18.83
C ILE A 313 23.12 -19.09 18.31
N LEU A 314 22.89 -19.69 17.16
CA LEU A 314 21.55 -19.80 16.56
C LEU A 314 20.55 -20.48 17.50
N ARG A 315 20.96 -21.56 18.18
CA ARG A 315 20.07 -22.28 19.12
C ARG A 315 19.71 -21.43 20.33
N GLU A 316 20.68 -20.75 20.89
CA GLU A 316 20.51 -19.95 22.11
C GLU A 316 19.71 -18.70 21.83
N GLU A 317 20.02 -17.94 20.76
CA GLU A 317 19.26 -16.74 20.38
C GLU A 317 17.83 -17.08 19.97
N ARG A 318 17.60 -18.20 19.26
CA ARG A 318 16.25 -18.67 18.95
C ARG A 318 15.42 -18.96 20.20
N LYS A 319 16.03 -19.61 21.21
CA LYS A 319 15.38 -19.87 22.50
C LYS A 319 15.08 -18.59 23.26
N LYS A 320 16.04 -17.66 23.31
CA LYS A 320 15.89 -16.33 23.92
C LYS A 320 14.74 -15.54 23.30
N ALA A 321 14.62 -15.56 21.98
CA ALA A 321 13.54 -14.91 21.26
C ALA A 321 12.18 -15.64 21.34
N GLY A 322 12.12 -16.83 21.97
CA GLY A 322 10.90 -17.63 22.07
C GLY A 322 10.33 -18.04 20.69
N ILE A 323 11.23 -18.39 19.75
CA ILE A 323 10.86 -18.83 18.40
C ILE A 323 10.95 -20.36 18.34
N SER A 324 9.85 -21.04 17.99
CA SER A 324 9.89 -22.47 17.73
C SER A 324 10.62 -22.76 16.40
N LEU A 325 11.34 -23.88 16.33
CA LEU A 325 12.03 -24.28 15.09
C LEU A 325 11.03 -24.48 13.92
N MET A 326 9.87 -25.04 14.21
CA MET A 326 8.82 -25.24 13.20
C MET A 326 8.32 -23.91 12.63
N ASN A 327 8.08 -22.91 13.47
CA ASN A 327 7.69 -21.58 13.01
C ASN A 327 8.77 -20.94 12.14
N LEU A 328 10.04 -21.03 12.57
CA LEU A 328 11.16 -20.49 11.79
C LEU A 328 11.24 -21.13 10.39
N ILE A 329 11.14 -22.45 10.31
CA ILE A 329 11.16 -23.18 9.03
C ILE A 329 9.96 -22.81 8.17
N ARG A 330 8.75 -22.78 8.75
CA ARG A 330 7.53 -22.41 8.02
C ARG A 330 7.60 -21.00 7.46
N ASP A 331 8.03 -20.06 8.28
CA ASP A 331 8.11 -18.65 7.88
C ASP A 331 9.21 -18.44 6.83
N ALA A 332 10.37 -19.12 6.98
CA ALA A 332 11.41 -19.12 5.95
C ALA A 332 10.93 -19.71 4.61
N LEU A 333 10.24 -20.85 4.64
CA LEU A 333 9.66 -21.45 3.43
C LEU A 333 8.58 -20.55 2.79
N THR A 334 7.79 -19.83 3.59
CA THR A 334 6.81 -18.88 3.07
C THR A 334 7.51 -17.71 2.38
N GLY A 335 8.57 -17.16 2.99
CA GLY A 335 9.39 -16.11 2.38
C GLY A 335 10.03 -16.57 1.08
N LEU A 336 10.68 -17.74 1.08
CA LEU A 336 11.31 -18.30 -0.12
C LEU A 336 10.30 -18.54 -1.27
N LYS A 337 9.08 -18.99 -0.98
CA LYS A 337 8.04 -19.17 -2.01
C LYS A 337 7.51 -17.86 -2.56
N GLY A 338 7.52 -16.79 -1.78
CA GLY A 338 7.08 -15.47 -2.22
C GLY A 338 8.14 -14.71 -3.02
N PHE A 339 9.38 -14.74 -2.55
CA PHE A 339 10.48 -13.93 -3.10
C PHE A 339 11.47 -14.72 -3.97
N GLY A 340 11.38 -16.06 -3.98
CA GLY A 340 12.25 -16.92 -4.76
C GLY A 340 11.80 -17.20 -6.20
#